data_9926740ee75d5aff7b3a21c6b02af961
#
_entry.id   9926740ee75d5aff7b3a21c6b02af961
#
_cell.length_a   1.000
_cell.length_b   1.000
_cell.length_c   1.000
_cell.angle_alpha   90.00
_cell.angle_beta   90.00
_cell.angle_gamma   90.00
#
_symmetry.space_group_name_H-M   'P 1'
#
loop_
_entity.id
_entity.type
_entity.pdbx_description
1 polymer ?
#
loop_
_entity_poly.entity_id
_entity_poly.type
_entity_poly.pdbx_seq_one_letter_code
_entity_poly.pdbx_strand_id
1 'polypeptide(L)'
;MAGARPEGKSVMQTMSATVSKSVFPTLLPVTGGRVPGLLFGLLAMVLAILMTAVAPAQAAPKYAGIVVDANTGKVLYSDDPDGLRYPASLTKMMTIYLTFEALEAGRIRLDSKVPVSANAAKEPPSKLGVRPGGSLTVDQAIKALVTRSANDVATALGEFLGGSESRFAQIMTNKARALGMTRTTYRNAHGLPNTAQMTTARDQARLGMALRQHFPQYYGYFSTRSFKYGKQTIGNHNRLLGSVEGVDGIKTGYIRASGFNLVTSAQRDGRSIVGVVIGGRTGASRDAHMRKLVAEYFPKASRGGKGALIAQTPSTPIADVAAAGSRLAALDLPNSGPVPQARYEQQQVASAYVASSSGK
;
A
#
# COMPACT_ATOMS: atom_id res chain seq x y z
N MET A 1 -52.98 -31.41 -29.31
CA MET A 1 -53.98 -31.16 -28.27
C MET A 1 -53.46 -29.97 -27.50
N ALA A 2 -53.83 -28.73 -27.84
CA ALA A 2 -55.08 -27.99 -27.73
C ALA A 2 -55.40 -27.69 -26.26
N GLY A 3 -55.50 -26.38 -26.00
CA GLY A 3 -56.14 -25.77 -24.85
C GLY A 3 -55.35 -24.55 -24.33
N ALA A 4 -55.49 -23.38 -24.77
CA ALA A 4 -56.57 -22.36 -24.79
C ALA A 4 -56.48 -21.43 -23.55
N ARG A 5 -56.26 -20.13 -23.84
CA ARG A 5 -56.48 -18.97 -22.96
C ARG A 5 -57.95 -18.79 -22.59
N PRO A 6 -58.25 -18.00 -21.54
CA PRO A 6 -59.09 -16.86 -21.90
C PRO A 6 -58.62 -15.49 -21.29
N GLU A 7 -59.07 -14.48 -22.02
CA GLU A 7 -59.06 -13.05 -21.69
C GLU A 7 -60.13 -12.68 -20.68
N GLY A 8 -59.92 -11.58 -19.95
CA GLY A 8 -60.91 -10.99 -19.03
C GLY A 8 -60.70 -9.47 -18.91
N LYS A 9 -61.38 -8.79 -19.65
CA LYS A 9 -62.01 -7.43 -19.75
C LYS A 9 -61.83 -6.44 -18.62
N SER A 10 -61.46 -5.24 -19.08
CA SER A 10 -61.66 -3.85 -18.65
C SER A 10 -62.95 -3.57 -17.89
N VAL A 11 -62.87 -2.81 -16.77
CA VAL A 11 -63.95 -1.95 -16.31
C VAL A 11 -63.41 -0.57 -15.94
N MET A 12 -63.85 0.42 -16.73
CA MET A 12 -63.65 1.83 -16.61
C MET A 12 -64.69 2.37 -15.64
N GLN A 13 -64.32 3.00 -14.54
CA GLN A 13 -65.22 3.74 -13.70
C GLN A 13 -64.84 5.20 -13.62
N THR A 14 -65.66 6.00 -14.26
CA THR A 14 -65.72 7.47 -14.23
C THR A 14 -66.27 7.92 -12.86
N MET A 15 -65.56 8.78 -12.14
CA MET A 15 -66.11 9.56 -11.05
C MET A 15 -66.02 11.05 -11.35
N SER A 16 -67.17 11.66 -11.37
CA SER A 16 -67.49 13.05 -11.58
C SER A 16 -67.02 13.91 -10.39
N ALA A 17 -66.26 14.96 -10.61
CA ALA A 17 -65.85 15.91 -9.58
C ALA A 17 -66.76 17.13 -9.57
N THR A 18 -67.38 17.36 -8.43
CA THR A 18 -68.23 18.51 -8.12
C THR A 18 -67.35 19.74 -7.86
N VAL A 19 -67.55 20.80 -8.60
CA VAL A 19 -66.89 22.10 -8.43
C VAL A 19 -67.53 22.88 -7.28
N SER A 20 -66.80 23.15 -6.23
CA SER A 20 -67.17 24.09 -5.17
C SER A 20 -66.52 25.44 -5.43
N LYS A 21 -67.35 26.48 -5.56
CA LYS A 21 -66.93 27.88 -5.71
C LYS A 21 -66.53 28.43 -4.34
N SER A 22 -65.25 28.76 -4.20
CA SER A 22 -64.78 29.56 -3.07
C SER A 22 -64.54 31.01 -3.49
N VAL A 23 -65.13 31.89 -2.68
CA VAL A 23 -65.15 33.36 -2.80
C VAL A 23 -63.77 33.92 -2.52
N PHE A 24 -63.21 34.70 -3.41
CA PHE A 24 -61.97 35.46 -3.21
C PHE A 24 -62.28 36.82 -2.55
N PRO A 25 -61.57 37.22 -1.50
CA PRO A 25 -61.57 38.61 -1.06
C PRO A 25 -60.62 39.44 -1.94
N THR A 26 -61.13 40.58 -2.36
CA THR A 26 -60.44 41.62 -3.12
C THR A 26 -59.30 42.22 -2.28
N LEU A 27 -58.07 42.09 -2.75
CA LEU A 27 -56.90 42.77 -2.18
C LEU A 27 -56.64 44.07 -2.94
N LEU A 28 -56.55 45.17 -2.18
CA LEU A 28 -56.16 46.51 -2.63
C LEU A 28 -54.72 46.56 -3.15
N PRO A 29 -54.35 47.45 -4.06
CA PRO A 29 -53.03 47.56 -4.59
C PRO A 29 -52.08 48.22 -3.56
N VAL A 30 -51.04 47.53 -3.14
CA VAL A 30 -49.93 48.11 -2.37
C VAL A 30 -48.93 48.66 -3.40
N THR A 31 -48.81 49.99 -3.39
CA THR A 31 -47.81 50.72 -4.16
C THR A 31 -46.41 50.54 -3.58
N GLY A 32 -45.46 50.19 -4.46
CA GLY A 32 -44.10 50.63 -4.48
C GLY A 32 -43.23 50.30 -3.26
N GLY A 33 -42.62 49.10 -3.27
CA GLY A 33 -41.41 48.83 -2.49
C GLY A 33 -40.47 47.97 -3.31
N ARG A 34 -39.34 48.54 -3.72
CA ARG A 34 -38.30 47.89 -4.49
C ARG A 34 -37.76 46.65 -3.78
N VAL A 35 -37.72 45.57 -4.49
CA VAL A 35 -37.42 44.22 -4.04
C VAL A 35 -35.94 44.04 -3.69
N PRO A 36 -35.54 43.94 -2.41
CA PRO A 36 -34.20 43.47 -2.06
C PRO A 36 -34.07 41.93 -2.17
N GLY A 37 -35.19 41.20 -2.27
CA GLY A 37 -35.23 39.75 -2.23
C GLY A 37 -34.61 39.06 -3.44
N LEU A 38 -34.67 39.67 -4.63
CA LEU A 38 -34.11 39.06 -5.85
C LEU A 38 -32.57 39.05 -5.85
N LEU A 39 -31.94 40.12 -5.34
CA LEU A 39 -30.47 40.16 -5.17
C LEU A 39 -29.97 39.18 -4.13
N PHE A 40 -30.66 39.02 -2.99
CA PHE A 40 -30.32 38.04 -1.98
C PHE A 40 -30.50 36.60 -2.49
N GLY A 41 -31.55 36.32 -3.25
CA GLY A 41 -31.77 35.00 -3.87
C GLY A 41 -30.68 34.65 -4.90
N LEU A 42 -30.29 35.61 -5.75
CA LEU A 42 -29.22 35.43 -6.72
C LEU A 42 -27.83 35.24 -6.02
N LEU A 43 -27.55 36.01 -4.98
CA LEU A 43 -26.31 35.89 -4.21
C LEU A 43 -26.24 34.55 -3.48
N ALA A 44 -27.34 34.09 -2.85
CA ALA A 44 -27.41 32.79 -2.22
C ALA A 44 -27.27 31.63 -3.21
N MET A 45 -27.81 31.75 -4.42
CA MET A 45 -27.67 30.74 -5.48
C MET A 45 -26.25 30.69 -6.03
N VAL A 46 -25.60 31.85 -6.22
CA VAL A 46 -24.19 31.93 -6.63
C VAL A 46 -23.27 31.38 -5.55
N LEU A 47 -23.54 31.66 -4.26
CA LEU A 47 -22.77 31.09 -3.15
C LEU A 47 -22.96 29.57 -3.05
N ALA A 48 -24.17 29.05 -3.26
CA ALA A 48 -24.46 27.61 -3.30
C ALA A 48 -23.75 26.91 -4.46
N ILE A 49 -23.68 27.54 -5.62
CA ILE A 49 -22.94 27.01 -6.80
C ILE A 49 -21.42 27.03 -6.54
N LEU A 50 -20.89 28.08 -5.90
CA LEU A 50 -19.49 28.16 -5.51
C LEU A 50 -19.09 27.12 -4.44
N MET A 51 -19.98 26.77 -3.55
CA MET A 51 -19.73 25.75 -2.51
C MET A 51 -19.74 24.31 -3.05
N THR A 52 -20.36 24.05 -4.22
CA THR A 52 -20.38 22.70 -4.84
C THR A 52 -19.17 22.40 -5.71
N ALA A 53 -18.27 23.36 -5.94
CA ALA A 53 -17.25 23.27 -6.96
C ALA A 53 -15.83 22.91 -6.48
N VAL A 54 -15.60 22.62 -5.19
CA VAL A 54 -14.25 22.26 -4.71
C VAL A 54 -14.25 20.94 -3.98
N ALA A 55 -14.60 19.87 -4.68
CA ALA A 55 -14.01 18.57 -4.33
C ALA A 55 -12.54 18.66 -4.75
N PRO A 56 -11.57 18.42 -3.84
CA PRO A 56 -10.17 18.41 -4.23
C PRO A 56 -10.01 17.34 -5.32
N ALA A 57 -9.73 17.80 -6.53
CA ALA A 57 -9.38 16.92 -7.64
C ALA A 57 -8.13 16.18 -7.21
N GLN A 58 -8.28 14.95 -6.73
CA GLN A 58 -7.16 14.10 -6.36
C GLN A 58 -6.39 13.81 -7.64
N ALA A 59 -5.22 14.44 -7.78
CA ALA A 59 -4.37 14.27 -8.95
C ALA A 59 -4.19 12.76 -9.20
N ALA A 60 -4.40 12.35 -10.45
CA ALA A 60 -4.18 10.97 -10.85
C ALA A 60 -2.77 10.52 -10.44
N PRO A 61 -2.60 9.28 -9.96
CA PRO A 61 -1.29 8.78 -9.59
C PRO A 61 -0.32 8.97 -10.76
N LYS A 62 0.82 9.64 -10.49
CA LYS A 62 1.84 9.86 -11.52
C LYS A 62 2.47 8.52 -11.89
N TYR A 63 2.55 8.24 -13.17
CA TYR A 63 3.23 7.06 -13.69
C TYR A 63 4.74 7.16 -13.50
N ALA A 64 5.38 6.02 -13.26
CA ALA A 64 6.83 5.82 -13.37
C ALA A 64 7.11 4.38 -13.80
N GLY A 65 8.05 4.18 -14.71
CA GLY A 65 8.41 2.87 -15.21
C GLY A 65 9.88 2.73 -15.54
N ILE A 66 10.40 1.50 -15.43
CA ILE A 66 11.75 1.14 -15.84
C ILE A 66 11.81 -0.35 -16.15
N VAL A 67 12.63 -0.72 -17.14
CA VAL A 67 13.07 -2.10 -17.37
C VAL A 67 14.60 -2.11 -17.41
N VAL A 68 15.19 -2.98 -16.60
CA VAL A 68 16.65 -3.12 -16.49
C VAL A 68 17.04 -4.55 -16.88
N ASP A 69 18.06 -4.67 -17.67
CA ASP A 69 18.78 -5.94 -17.89
C ASP A 69 19.49 -6.32 -16.58
N ALA A 70 19.03 -7.38 -15.94
CA ALA A 70 19.54 -7.78 -14.63
C ALA A 70 20.93 -8.46 -14.72
N ASN A 71 21.40 -8.80 -15.91
CA ASN A 71 22.73 -9.35 -16.13
C ASN A 71 23.81 -8.26 -16.28
N THR A 72 23.44 -7.08 -16.79
CA THR A 72 24.40 -6.01 -17.14
C THR A 72 24.14 -4.69 -16.43
N GLY A 73 22.95 -4.52 -15.83
CA GLY A 73 22.52 -3.25 -15.24
C GLY A 73 22.06 -2.22 -16.27
N LYS A 74 22.07 -2.55 -17.58
CA LYS A 74 21.66 -1.63 -18.64
C LYS A 74 20.16 -1.33 -18.53
N VAL A 75 19.81 -0.05 -18.57
CA VAL A 75 18.40 0.38 -18.68
C VAL A 75 17.93 0.15 -20.10
N LEU A 76 16.89 -0.67 -20.28
CA LEU A 76 16.27 -0.99 -21.57
C LEU A 76 15.08 -0.11 -21.88
N TYR A 77 14.36 0.35 -20.84
CA TYR A 77 13.23 1.27 -20.89
C TYR A 77 13.20 2.14 -19.65
N SER A 78 12.81 3.38 -19.78
CA SER A 78 12.55 4.28 -18.65
C SER A 78 11.54 5.38 -19.01
N ASP A 79 10.69 5.70 -18.03
CA ASP A 79 9.74 6.82 -18.06
C ASP A 79 9.59 7.31 -16.62
N ASP A 80 10.06 8.52 -16.36
CA ASP A 80 10.19 9.15 -15.03
C ASP A 80 10.73 8.20 -13.93
N PRO A 81 11.85 7.45 -14.21
CA PRO A 81 12.30 6.37 -13.34
C PRO A 81 12.78 6.87 -11.98
N ASP A 82 13.14 8.14 -11.87
CA ASP A 82 13.71 8.78 -10.69
C ASP A 82 12.70 9.69 -9.96
N GLY A 83 11.49 9.85 -10.50
CA GLY A 83 10.42 10.57 -9.85
C GLY A 83 10.01 9.91 -8.52
N LEU A 84 9.81 10.71 -7.47
CA LEU A 84 9.38 10.21 -6.17
C LEU A 84 7.95 9.67 -6.23
N ARG A 85 7.76 8.47 -5.69
CA ARG A 85 6.48 7.73 -5.65
C ARG A 85 6.30 7.06 -4.30
N TYR A 86 5.06 6.79 -3.94
CA TYR A 86 4.77 5.94 -2.79
C TYR A 86 4.96 4.47 -3.16
N PRO A 87 5.77 3.70 -2.41
CA PRO A 87 6.02 2.29 -2.72
C PRO A 87 4.80 1.40 -2.54
N ALA A 88 3.86 1.79 -1.67
CA ALA A 88 2.81 0.88 -1.21
C ALA A 88 3.43 -0.45 -0.76
N SER A 89 2.78 -1.60 -1.02
CA SER A 89 3.29 -2.92 -0.61
C SER A 89 4.57 -3.39 -1.32
N LEU A 90 5.16 -2.61 -2.25
CA LEU A 90 6.53 -2.86 -2.69
C LEU A 90 7.54 -2.74 -1.54
N THR A 91 7.20 -1.98 -0.49
CA THR A 91 7.93 -1.89 0.79
C THR A 91 8.29 -3.26 1.35
N LYS A 92 7.39 -4.25 1.22
CA LYS A 92 7.60 -5.61 1.71
C LYS A 92 8.75 -6.35 1.02
N MET A 93 9.20 -5.88 -0.14
CA MET A 93 10.42 -6.41 -0.76
C MET A 93 11.65 -6.16 0.12
N MET A 94 11.75 -4.98 0.75
CA MET A 94 12.84 -4.69 1.71
C MET A 94 12.66 -5.46 3.02
N THR A 95 11.43 -5.64 3.49
CA THR A 95 11.15 -6.49 4.67
C THR A 95 11.61 -7.93 4.42
N ILE A 96 11.32 -8.49 3.25
CA ILE A 96 11.77 -9.83 2.84
C ILE A 96 13.30 -9.86 2.65
N TYR A 97 13.90 -8.81 2.06
CA TYR A 97 15.35 -8.70 1.90
C TYR A 97 16.07 -8.85 3.24
N LEU A 98 15.64 -8.08 4.26
CA LEU A 98 16.22 -8.13 5.61
C LEU A 98 15.93 -9.47 6.32
N THR A 99 14.80 -10.11 6.02
CA THR A 99 14.49 -11.45 6.51
C THR A 99 15.47 -12.48 5.91
N PHE A 100 15.73 -12.42 4.61
CA PHE A 100 16.71 -13.29 3.95
C PHE A 100 18.13 -13.06 4.45
N GLU A 101 18.50 -11.80 4.68
CA GLU A 101 19.80 -11.46 5.26
C GLU A 101 19.95 -12.03 6.69
N ALA A 102 18.90 -12.03 7.49
CA ALA A 102 18.89 -12.62 8.83
C ALA A 102 18.97 -14.15 8.77
N LEU A 103 18.34 -14.80 7.79
CA LEU A 103 18.42 -16.24 7.53
C LEU A 103 19.85 -16.64 7.10
N GLU A 104 20.44 -15.90 6.15
CA GLU A 104 21.80 -16.16 5.65
C GLU A 104 22.85 -16.01 6.75
N ALA A 105 22.68 -15.00 7.62
CA ALA A 105 23.52 -14.78 8.79
C ALA A 105 23.29 -15.77 9.93
N GLY A 106 22.39 -16.75 9.80
CA GLY A 106 22.07 -17.74 10.83
C GLY A 106 21.39 -17.17 12.08
N ARG A 107 20.98 -15.90 12.07
CA ARG A 107 20.31 -15.25 13.22
C ARG A 107 18.89 -15.74 13.44
N ILE A 108 18.24 -16.19 12.39
CA ILE A 108 16.92 -16.83 12.41
C ILE A 108 16.94 -18.04 11.50
N ARG A 109 15.94 -18.90 11.64
CA ARG A 109 15.73 -20.08 10.80
C ARG A 109 14.34 -20.03 10.21
N LEU A 110 14.06 -20.81 9.16
CA LEU A 110 12.73 -20.88 8.53
C LEU A 110 11.64 -21.36 9.51
N ASP A 111 11.99 -22.18 10.48
CA ASP A 111 11.10 -22.68 11.53
C ASP A 111 11.01 -21.76 12.76
N SER A 112 11.85 -20.73 12.86
CA SER A 112 11.80 -19.74 13.95
C SER A 112 10.41 -19.12 14.06
N LYS A 113 9.91 -18.93 15.29
CA LYS A 113 8.59 -18.38 15.56
C LYS A 113 8.65 -16.85 15.57
N VAL A 114 7.88 -16.24 14.71
CA VAL A 114 7.63 -14.79 14.67
C VAL A 114 6.40 -14.51 15.52
N PRO A 115 6.53 -13.85 16.67
CA PRO A 115 5.39 -13.51 17.53
C PRO A 115 4.58 -12.39 16.86
N VAL A 116 3.26 -12.41 17.04
CA VAL A 116 2.36 -11.37 16.54
C VAL A 116 1.85 -10.55 17.72
N SER A 117 2.34 -9.32 17.82
CA SER A 117 1.94 -8.37 18.84
C SER A 117 0.51 -7.85 18.64
N ALA A 118 -0.05 -7.18 19.65
CA ALA A 118 -1.30 -6.47 19.53
C ALA A 118 -1.22 -5.34 18.49
N ASN A 119 -0.04 -4.71 18.33
CA ASN A 119 0.22 -3.70 17.31
C ASN A 119 0.14 -4.31 15.90
N ALA A 120 0.90 -5.38 15.65
CA ALA A 120 0.88 -6.08 14.36
C ALA A 120 -0.53 -6.58 14.00
N ALA A 121 -1.27 -7.18 14.94
CA ALA A 121 -2.61 -7.69 14.69
C ALA A 121 -3.66 -6.60 14.37
N LYS A 122 -3.43 -5.33 14.76
CA LYS A 122 -4.31 -4.19 14.46
C LYS A 122 -4.15 -3.67 13.04
N GLU A 123 -3.08 -4.06 12.33
CA GLU A 123 -2.85 -3.56 10.98
C GLU A 123 -4.08 -3.74 10.07
N PRO A 124 -4.41 -2.71 9.26
CA PRO A 124 -5.53 -2.82 8.33
C PRO A 124 -5.24 -3.83 7.21
N PRO A 125 -6.27 -4.35 6.55
CA PRO A 125 -6.11 -5.25 5.41
C PRO A 125 -5.23 -4.63 4.28
N SER A 126 -4.52 -5.50 3.49
CA SER A 126 -4.52 -6.97 3.45
C SER A 126 -3.74 -7.57 4.63
N LYS A 127 -4.27 -8.61 5.25
CA LYS A 127 -3.63 -9.26 6.39
C LYS A 127 -3.90 -10.77 6.43
N LEU A 128 -3.08 -11.50 7.16
CA LEU A 128 -3.26 -12.93 7.39
C LEU A 128 -4.30 -13.19 8.49
N GLY A 129 -4.40 -12.28 9.46
CA GLY A 129 -5.37 -12.35 10.55
C GLY A 129 -4.90 -13.21 11.71
N VAL A 130 -3.61 -13.22 12.00
CA VAL A 130 -3.07 -13.89 13.20
C VAL A 130 -3.50 -13.12 14.45
N ARG A 131 -3.98 -13.85 15.46
CA ARG A 131 -4.43 -13.23 16.72
C ARG A 131 -3.25 -12.66 17.54
N PRO A 132 -3.46 -11.60 18.33
CA PRO A 132 -2.46 -11.12 19.27
C PRO A 132 -1.98 -12.24 20.19
N GLY A 133 -0.68 -12.32 20.45
CA GLY A 133 -0.05 -13.40 21.22
C GLY A 133 0.16 -14.70 20.45
N GLY A 134 -0.39 -14.81 19.25
CA GLY A 134 -0.09 -15.93 18.34
C GLY A 134 1.28 -15.79 17.69
N SER A 135 1.67 -16.80 16.94
CA SER A 135 2.92 -16.81 16.18
C SER A 135 2.77 -17.57 14.85
N LEU A 136 3.69 -17.32 13.94
CA LEU A 136 3.85 -18.08 12.70
C LEU A 136 5.34 -18.33 12.45
N THR A 137 5.67 -19.30 11.60
CA THR A 137 7.08 -19.52 11.25
C THR A 137 7.58 -18.44 10.28
N VAL A 138 8.90 -18.23 10.21
CA VAL A 138 9.51 -17.34 9.21
C VAL A 138 9.14 -17.77 7.80
N ASP A 139 9.13 -19.09 7.49
CA ASP A 139 8.65 -19.63 6.22
C ASP A 139 7.22 -19.19 5.90
N GLN A 140 6.30 -19.34 6.86
CA GLN A 140 4.91 -18.89 6.71
C GLN A 140 4.81 -17.38 6.54
N ALA A 141 5.65 -16.63 7.27
CA ALA A 141 5.68 -15.17 7.16
C ALA A 141 6.11 -14.72 5.78
N ILE A 142 7.19 -15.26 5.20
CA ILE A 142 7.64 -14.94 3.85
C ILE A 142 6.52 -15.27 2.84
N LYS A 143 5.93 -16.47 2.91
CA LYS A 143 4.82 -16.88 2.04
C LYS A 143 3.62 -15.93 2.14
N ALA A 144 3.26 -15.49 3.35
CA ALA A 144 2.18 -14.52 3.56
C ALA A 144 2.49 -13.14 2.95
N LEU A 145 3.75 -12.69 3.02
CA LEU A 145 4.17 -11.42 2.43
C LEU A 145 4.09 -11.46 0.89
N VAL A 146 4.58 -12.55 0.27
CA VAL A 146 4.63 -12.65 -1.20
C VAL A 146 3.26 -12.90 -1.82
N THR A 147 2.38 -13.68 -1.17
CA THR A 147 1.06 -14.04 -1.71
C THR A 147 -0.04 -13.06 -1.28
N ARG A 148 -0.33 -13.00 0.04
CA ARG A 148 -1.38 -12.17 0.63
C ARG A 148 -1.01 -10.71 0.73
N SER A 149 0.30 -10.39 0.71
CA SER A 149 0.78 -9.04 1.03
C SER A 149 0.40 -8.60 2.46
N ALA A 150 0.46 -9.53 3.42
CA ALA A 150 -0.05 -9.39 4.78
C ALA A 150 0.65 -8.26 5.55
N ASN A 151 -0.11 -7.23 5.97
CA ASN A 151 0.43 -6.09 6.71
C ASN A 151 0.79 -6.48 8.15
N ASP A 152 -0.10 -7.21 8.82
CA ASP A 152 0.12 -7.75 10.17
C ASP A 152 1.42 -8.57 10.27
N VAL A 153 1.67 -9.41 9.28
CA VAL A 153 2.89 -10.23 9.23
C VAL A 153 4.13 -9.38 8.93
N ALA A 154 4.00 -8.34 8.11
CA ALA A 154 5.12 -7.44 7.84
C ALA A 154 5.54 -6.66 9.09
N THR A 155 4.56 -6.13 9.85
CA THR A 155 4.81 -5.47 11.14
C THR A 155 5.40 -6.44 12.15
N ALA A 156 4.86 -7.67 12.27
CA ALA A 156 5.40 -8.71 13.15
C ALA A 156 6.86 -9.07 12.82
N LEU A 157 7.20 -9.22 11.54
CA LEU A 157 8.60 -9.42 11.11
C LEU A 157 9.47 -8.20 11.43
N GLY A 158 8.96 -6.98 11.24
CA GLY A 158 9.67 -5.76 11.56
C GLY A 158 9.99 -5.66 13.06
N GLU A 159 9.02 -5.98 13.92
CA GLU A 159 9.20 -6.02 15.37
C GLU A 159 10.16 -7.15 15.79
N PHE A 160 10.02 -8.33 15.20
CA PHE A 160 10.87 -9.49 15.46
C PHE A 160 12.34 -9.23 15.08
N LEU A 161 12.61 -8.63 13.93
CA LEU A 161 13.95 -8.38 13.43
C LEU A 161 14.57 -7.08 13.97
N GLY A 162 13.76 -6.06 14.19
CA GLY A 162 14.21 -4.73 14.59
C GLY A 162 14.03 -4.40 16.07
N GLY A 163 13.29 -5.22 16.83
CA GLY A 163 12.87 -4.94 18.20
C GLY A 163 11.68 -3.97 18.28
N SER A 164 11.49 -3.12 17.26
CA SER A 164 10.30 -2.29 17.04
C SER A 164 10.16 -1.97 15.57
N GLU A 165 8.93 -1.67 15.11
CA GLU A 165 8.70 -1.30 13.71
C GLU A 165 9.43 -0.01 13.33
N SER A 166 9.47 0.99 14.19
CA SER A 166 10.18 2.25 13.93
C SER A 166 11.68 2.05 13.72
N ARG A 167 12.31 1.25 14.58
CA ARG A 167 13.72 0.87 14.43
C ARG A 167 13.95 0.05 13.16
N PHE A 168 13.05 -0.87 12.87
CA PHE A 168 13.12 -1.65 11.64
C PHE A 168 13.02 -0.78 10.39
N ALA A 169 12.15 0.23 10.38
CA ALA A 169 12.06 1.19 9.27
C ALA A 169 13.36 2.01 9.07
N GLN A 170 14.08 2.31 10.15
CA GLN A 170 15.42 2.91 10.07
C GLN A 170 16.42 1.94 9.44
N ILE A 171 16.42 0.67 9.88
CA ILE A 171 17.27 -0.39 9.31
C ILE A 171 16.97 -0.56 7.81
N MET A 172 15.69 -0.61 7.41
CA MET A 172 15.27 -0.67 6.01
C MET A 172 15.82 0.51 5.21
N THR A 173 15.77 1.72 5.76
CA THR A 173 16.26 2.94 5.08
C THR A 173 17.78 2.91 4.96
N ASN A 174 18.50 2.50 5.99
CA ASN A 174 19.96 2.36 5.95
C ASN A 174 20.37 1.29 4.94
N LYS A 175 19.67 0.15 4.90
CA LYS A 175 19.89 -0.88 3.89
C LYS A 175 19.63 -0.36 2.47
N ALA A 176 18.57 0.42 2.28
CA ALA A 176 18.31 1.05 0.99
C ALA A 176 19.50 1.92 0.53
N ARG A 177 20.07 2.74 1.42
CA ARG A 177 21.28 3.53 1.12
C ARG A 177 22.46 2.63 0.77
N ALA A 178 22.71 1.57 1.55
CA ALA A 178 23.79 0.61 1.29
C ALA A 178 23.64 -0.10 -0.07
N LEU A 179 22.41 -0.35 -0.52
CA LEU A 179 22.11 -0.90 -1.84
C LEU A 179 22.16 0.17 -2.96
N GLY A 180 22.43 1.43 -2.65
CA GLY A 180 22.43 2.53 -3.61
C GLY A 180 21.02 3.01 -4.02
N MET A 181 20.00 2.73 -3.22
CA MET A 181 18.64 3.26 -3.36
C MET A 181 18.58 4.65 -2.70
N THR A 182 19.19 5.63 -3.34
CA THR A 182 19.48 6.94 -2.74
C THR A 182 18.22 7.79 -2.49
N ARG A 183 17.12 7.50 -3.16
CA ARG A 183 15.87 8.24 -3.07
C ARG A 183 14.74 7.48 -2.38
N THR A 184 15.07 6.40 -1.65
CA THR A 184 14.10 5.58 -0.93
C THR A 184 14.20 5.80 0.58
N THR A 185 13.06 6.07 1.22
CA THR A 185 12.93 6.18 2.67
C THR A 185 11.76 5.33 3.12
N TYR A 186 11.99 4.47 4.10
CA TYR A 186 10.97 3.63 4.72
C TYR A 186 10.55 4.21 6.08
N ARG A 187 9.25 4.07 6.42
CA ARG A 187 8.65 4.51 7.69
C ARG A 187 7.87 3.41 8.40
N ASN A 188 7.61 2.31 7.69
CA ASN A 188 6.96 1.11 8.23
C ASN A 188 7.40 -0.12 7.43
N ALA A 189 7.06 -1.32 7.92
CA ALA A 189 7.46 -2.59 7.31
C ALA A 189 6.55 -3.05 6.16
N HIS A 190 5.38 -2.45 5.99
CA HIS A 190 4.27 -2.97 5.18
C HIS A 190 3.90 -2.11 3.97
N GLY A 191 4.13 -0.81 4.01
CA GLY A 191 3.83 0.10 2.90
C GLY A 191 2.47 0.78 2.97
N LEU A 192 1.79 0.77 4.11
CA LEU A 192 0.61 1.61 4.36
C LEU A 192 0.97 3.09 4.27
N PRO A 193 0.00 3.97 4.03
CA PRO A 193 0.25 5.39 3.78
C PRO A 193 1.07 6.08 4.87
N ASN A 194 2.14 6.71 4.44
CA ASN A 194 2.96 7.64 5.23
C ASN A 194 3.59 8.61 4.24
N THR A 195 3.39 9.92 4.42
CA THR A 195 3.83 10.96 3.48
C THR A 195 5.36 11.03 3.33
N ALA A 196 6.11 10.60 4.35
CA ALA A 196 7.56 10.57 4.34
C ALA A 196 8.15 9.24 3.82
N GLN A 197 7.30 8.27 3.44
CA GLN A 197 7.72 6.99 2.87
C GLN A 197 7.70 7.08 1.35
N MET A 198 8.85 7.21 0.74
CA MET A 198 9.02 7.44 -0.69
C MET A 198 10.02 6.47 -1.30
N THR A 199 9.89 6.28 -2.61
CA THR A 199 10.80 5.50 -3.45
C THR A 199 10.81 6.02 -4.89
N THR A 200 11.60 5.39 -5.76
CA THR A 200 11.58 5.60 -7.21
C THR A 200 11.47 4.25 -7.94
N ALA A 201 11.09 4.26 -9.21
CA ALA A 201 11.07 3.03 -10.01
C ALA A 201 12.48 2.44 -10.16
N ARG A 202 13.52 3.28 -10.30
CA ARG A 202 14.92 2.86 -10.35
C ARG A 202 15.36 2.16 -9.06
N ASP A 203 15.04 2.75 -7.91
CA ASP A 203 15.40 2.15 -6.61
C ASP A 203 14.71 0.79 -6.42
N GLN A 204 13.44 0.66 -6.82
CA GLN A 204 12.72 -0.61 -6.73
C GLN A 204 13.28 -1.67 -7.70
N ALA A 205 13.71 -1.27 -8.90
CA ALA A 205 14.41 -2.18 -9.81
C ALA A 205 15.72 -2.66 -9.21
N ARG A 206 16.48 -1.75 -8.59
CA ARG A 206 17.73 -2.08 -7.88
C ARG A 206 17.50 -3.07 -6.75
N LEU A 207 16.45 -2.89 -5.94
CA LEU A 207 16.08 -3.85 -4.90
C LEU A 207 15.67 -5.21 -5.48
N GLY A 208 14.93 -5.23 -6.60
CA GLY A 208 14.57 -6.46 -7.29
C GLY A 208 15.80 -7.23 -7.79
N MET A 209 16.80 -6.55 -8.34
CA MET A 209 18.08 -7.14 -8.73
C MET A 209 18.88 -7.65 -7.52
N ALA A 210 18.94 -6.85 -6.45
CA ALA A 210 19.64 -7.23 -5.22
C ALA A 210 19.06 -8.50 -4.59
N LEU A 211 17.74 -8.63 -4.54
CA LEU A 211 17.07 -9.84 -4.04
C LEU A 211 17.49 -11.09 -4.79
N ARG A 212 17.60 -11.01 -6.12
CA ARG A 212 18.03 -12.14 -6.97
C ARG A 212 19.50 -12.45 -6.79
N GLN A 213 20.35 -11.43 -6.78
CA GLN A 213 21.81 -11.60 -6.75
C GLN A 213 22.32 -12.06 -5.38
N HIS A 214 21.77 -11.50 -4.31
CA HIS A 214 22.24 -11.76 -2.96
C HIS A 214 21.65 -13.05 -2.36
N PHE A 215 20.42 -13.39 -2.74
CA PHE A 215 19.68 -14.49 -2.11
C PHE A 215 19.11 -15.49 -3.15
N PRO A 216 19.92 -16.04 -4.08
CA PRO A 216 19.42 -16.95 -5.09
C PRO A 216 18.75 -18.19 -4.50
N GLN A 217 19.22 -18.67 -3.33
CA GLN A 217 18.67 -19.82 -2.61
C GLN A 217 17.27 -19.57 -2.05
N TYR A 218 16.91 -18.31 -1.77
CA TYR A 218 15.57 -17.94 -1.26
C TYR A 218 14.68 -17.30 -2.31
N TYR A 219 15.24 -16.96 -3.49
CA TYR A 219 14.50 -16.19 -4.51
C TYR A 219 13.23 -16.90 -4.99
N GLY A 220 13.22 -18.24 -4.98
CA GLY A 220 12.07 -19.06 -5.35
C GLY A 220 10.78 -18.75 -4.57
N TYR A 221 10.85 -18.12 -3.40
CA TYR A 221 9.66 -17.67 -2.66
C TYR A 221 8.78 -16.72 -3.48
N PHE A 222 9.36 -15.86 -4.33
CA PHE A 222 8.61 -14.90 -5.15
C PHE A 222 7.76 -15.56 -6.24
N SER A 223 8.08 -16.81 -6.61
CA SER A 223 7.32 -17.63 -7.56
C SER A 223 6.14 -18.37 -6.91
N THR A 224 5.95 -18.27 -5.60
CA THR A 224 4.85 -18.94 -4.88
C THR A 224 3.51 -18.46 -5.41
N ARG A 225 2.76 -19.32 -6.10
CA ARG A 225 1.43 -19.00 -6.65
C ARG A 225 0.35 -19.00 -5.59
N SER A 226 0.46 -19.90 -4.62
CA SER A 226 -0.45 -19.96 -3.46
C SER A 226 0.22 -20.71 -2.30
N PHE A 227 -0.28 -20.50 -1.08
CA PHE A 227 0.10 -21.33 0.05
C PHE A 227 -1.10 -21.59 0.96
N LYS A 228 -1.03 -22.68 1.73
CA LYS A 228 -2.05 -23.04 2.72
C LYS A 228 -1.69 -22.47 4.08
N TYR A 229 -2.63 -21.76 4.70
CA TYR A 229 -2.52 -21.32 6.09
C TYR A 229 -3.79 -21.69 6.85
N GLY A 230 -3.69 -22.61 7.80
CA GLY A 230 -4.85 -23.24 8.40
C GLY A 230 -5.72 -23.92 7.34
N LYS A 231 -7.01 -23.59 7.32
CA LYS A 231 -7.97 -24.09 6.33
C LYS A 231 -8.03 -23.28 5.02
N GLN A 232 -7.28 -22.17 4.92
CA GLN A 232 -7.35 -21.28 3.76
C GLN A 232 -6.24 -21.56 2.75
N THR A 233 -6.58 -21.57 1.46
CA THR A 233 -5.62 -21.47 0.36
C THR A 233 -5.56 -20.02 -0.11
N ILE A 234 -4.39 -19.42 -0.01
CA ILE A 234 -4.14 -18.01 -0.27
C ILE A 234 -3.38 -17.87 -1.58
N GLY A 235 -3.99 -17.25 -2.59
CA GLY A 235 -3.38 -17.00 -3.90
C GLY A 235 -2.50 -15.77 -3.92
N ASN A 236 -1.54 -15.75 -4.85
CA ASN A 236 -0.67 -14.60 -5.08
C ASN A 236 -1.41 -13.50 -5.87
N HIS A 237 -1.21 -12.26 -5.48
CA HIS A 237 -1.75 -11.09 -6.19
C HIS A 237 -1.04 -10.79 -7.53
N ASN A 238 0.14 -11.37 -7.77
CA ASN A 238 0.88 -11.22 -9.02
C ASN A 238 0.33 -12.18 -10.09
N ARG A 239 -0.55 -11.67 -10.94
CA ARG A 239 -1.21 -12.44 -12.01
C ARG A 239 -0.31 -12.75 -13.21
N LEU A 240 0.93 -12.23 -13.25
CA LEU A 240 1.89 -12.55 -14.28
C LEU A 240 2.55 -13.91 -14.04
N LEU A 241 2.60 -14.35 -12.78
CA LEU A 241 3.13 -15.67 -12.42
C LEU A 241 2.32 -16.78 -13.11
N GLY A 242 3.01 -17.56 -13.95
CA GLY A 242 2.44 -18.66 -14.73
C GLY A 242 1.55 -18.24 -15.90
N SER A 243 1.38 -16.93 -16.17
CA SER A 243 0.71 -16.42 -17.36
C SER A 243 1.64 -15.69 -18.33
N VAL A 244 2.86 -15.36 -17.89
CA VAL A 244 3.93 -14.78 -18.73
C VAL A 244 5.15 -15.66 -18.55
N GLU A 245 5.65 -16.19 -19.65
CA GLU A 245 6.79 -17.10 -19.66
C GLU A 245 8.04 -16.44 -19.09
N GLY A 246 8.74 -17.16 -18.23
CA GLY A 246 9.96 -16.68 -17.55
C GLY A 246 9.71 -15.78 -16.36
N VAL A 247 8.47 -15.27 -16.13
CA VAL A 247 8.18 -14.45 -14.96
C VAL A 247 8.20 -15.30 -13.68
N ASP A 248 9.06 -14.90 -12.74
CA ASP A 248 9.34 -15.61 -11.50
C ASP A 248 9.23 -14.73 -10.22
N GLY A 249 8.71 -13.51 -10.36
CA GLY A 249 8.50 -12.59 -9.23
C GLY A 249 7.96 -11.24 -9.68
N ILE A 250 7.93 -10.20 -8.85
CA ILE A 250 8.36 -10.15 -7.45
C ILE A 250 7.19 -9.73 -6.55
N LYS A 251 6.67 -8.49 -6.72
CA LYS A 251 5.68 -7.94 -5.77
C LYS A 251 4.74 -6.93 -6.42
N THR A 252 3.45 -7.01 -6.03
CA THR A 252 2.42 -6.00 -6.32
C THR A 252 2.27 -5.03 -5.15
N GLY A 253 1.77 -3.82 -5.44
CA GLY A 253 1.41 -2.84 -4.42
C GLY A 253 0.23 -1.99 -4.86
N TYR A 254 -0.53 -1.48 -3.89
CA TYR A 254 -1.59 -0.51 -4.12
C TYR A 254 -1.86 0.31 -2.85
N ILE A 255 -1.87 1.60 -3.00
CA ILE A 255 -2.58 2.56 -2.13
C ILE A 255 -3.21 3.61 -3.03
N ARG A 256 -4.23 4.31 -2.55
CA ARG A 256 -4.94 5.32 -3.35
C ARG A 256 -3.99 6.38 -3.95
N ALA A 257 -3.00 6.82 -3.18
CA ALA A 257 -2.05 7.85 -3.59
C ALA A 257 -1.00 7.38 -4.63
N SER A 258 -0.65 6.08 -4.66
CA SER A 258 0.31 5.55 -5.64
C SER A 258 -0.34 4.95 -6.88
N GLY A 259 -1.63 4.59 -6.83
CA GLY A 259 -2.20 3.69 -7.82
C GLY A 259 -1.65 2.26 -7.70
N PHE A 260 -1.79 1.48 -8.77
CA PHE A 260 -1.39 0.07 -8.80
C PHE A 260 0.08 -0.06 -9.24
N ASN A 261 0.89 -0.69 -8.41
CA ASN A 261 2.32 -0.88 -8.58
C ASN A 261 2.65 -2.35 -8.83
N LEU A 262 3.76 -2.60 -9.54
CA LEU A 262 4.30 -3.95 -9.77
C LEU A 262 5.81 -3.87 -10.00
N VAL A 263 6.56 -4.68 -9.28
CA VAL A 263 7.91 -5.08 -9.67
C VAL A 263 7.84 -6.52 -10.19
N THR A 264 8.33 -6.72 -11.39
CA THR A 264 8.38 -8.03 -12.06
C THR A 264 9.82 -8.38 -12.38
N SER A 265 10.17 -9.63 -12.21
CA SER A 265 11.37 -10.21 -12.80
C SER A 265 10.98 -11.32 -13.76
N ALA A 266 11.79 -11.48 -14.78
CA ALA A 266 11.69 -12.58 -15.74
C ALA A 266 13.07 -13.10 -16.08
N GLN A 267 13.22 -14.44 -16.11
CA GLN A 267 14.47 -15.11 -16.46
C GLN A 267 14.19 -16.32 -17.36
N ARG A 268 14.92 -16.40 -18.48
CA ARG A 268 14.89 -17.53 -19.41
C ARG A 268 16.07 -17.46 -20.37
N ASP A 269 16.63 -18.60 -20.78
CA ASP A 269 17.67 -18.72 -21.81
C ASP A 269 18.88 -17.80 -21.59
N GLY A 270 19.33 -17.70 -20.32
CA GLY A 270 20.44 -16.84 -19.91
C GLY A 270 20.11 -15.34 -19.85
N ARG A 271 18.90 -14.90 -20.27
CA ARG A 271 18.44 -13.52 -20.16
C ARG A 271 17.73 -13.31 -18.82
N SER A 272 17.91 -12.13 -18.26
CA SER A 272 17.20 -11.73 -17.02
C SER A 272 16.88 -10.25 -17.05
N ILE A 273 15.63 -9.89 -16.70
CA ILE A 273 15.20 -8.50 -16.56
C ILE A 273 14.51 -8.28 -15.23
N VAL A 274 14.54 -7.03 -14.77
CA VAL A 274 13.65 -6.51 -13.75
C VAL A 274 12.88 -5.32 -14.31
N GLY A 275 11.55 -5.41 -14.29
CA GLY A 275 10.64 -4.35 -14.70
C GLY A 275 9.89 -3.76 -13.52
N VAL A 276 9.68 -2.46 -13.53
CA VAL A 276 8.89 -1.74 -12.50
C VAL A 276 7.85 -0.87 -13.18
N VAL A 277 6.62 -0.94 -12.69
CA VAL A 277 5.52 -0.03 -13.02
C VAL A 277 4.94 0.51 -11.72
N ILE A 278 4.89 1.81 -11.58
CA ILE A 278 4.24 2.52 -10.47
C ILE A 278 3.19 3.47 -11.05
N GLY A 279 2.03 3.59 -10.42
CA GLY A 279 1.01 4.54 -10.86
C GLY A 279 -0.01 4.00 -11.86
N GLY A 280 -0.17 2.69 -11.98
CA GLY A 280 -1.23 2.11 -12.82
C GLY A 280 -2.63 2.51 -12.35
N ARG A 281 -3.53 2.79 -13.30
CA ARG A 281 -4.92 3.19 -12.99
C ARG A 281 -5.74 2.04 -12.40
N THR A 282 -5.53 0.84 -12.88
CA THR A 282 -6.16 -0.39 -12.39
C THR A 282 -5.14 -1.53 -12.32
N GLY A 283 -5.44 -2.57 -11.55
CA GLY A 283 -4.61 -3.78 -11.53
C GLY A 283 -4.50 -4.43 -12.91
N ALA A 284 -5.59 -4.45 -13.68
CA ALA A 284 -5.61 -5.01 -15.03
C ALA A 284 -4.74 -4.20 -16.01
N SER A 285 -4.87 -2.87 -16.03
CA SER A 285 -4.06 -2.01 -16.91
C SER A 285 -2.59 -2.06 -16.55
N ARG A 286 -2.23 -2.11 -15.25
CA ARG A 286 -0.86 -2.30 -14.78
C ARG A 286 -0.28 -3.63 -15.28
N ASP A 287 -1.04 -4.73 -15.16
CA ASP A 287 -0.61 -6.06 -15.60
C ASP A 287 -0.44 -6.12 -17.12
N ALA A 288 -1.39 -5.54 -17.88
CA ALA A 288 -1.30 -5.47 -19.34
C ALA A 288 -0.06 -4.67 -19.79
N HIS A 289 0.19 -3.53 -19.14
CA HIS A 289 1.36 -2.70 -19.43
C HIS A 289 2.67 -3.44 -19.12
N MET A 290 2.76 -4.11 -17.96
CA MET A 290 3.95 -4.91 -17.63
C MET A 290 4.17 -6.07 -18.61
N ARG A 291 3.10 -6.75 -19.07
CA ARG A 291 3.23 -7.79 -20.12
C ARG A 291 3.82 -7.23 -21.39
N LYS A 292 3.37 -6.04 -21.82
CA LYS A 292 3.92 -5.35 -22.99
C LYS A 292 5.41 -5.04 -22.80
N LEU A 293 5.79 -4.50 -21.65
CA LEU A 293 7.19 -4.20 -21.34
C LEU A 293 8.05 -5.48 -21.33
N VAL A 294 7.58 -6.56 -20.72
CA VAL A 294 8.31 -7.85 -20.74
C VAL A 294 8.44 -8.36 -22.16
N ALA A 295 7.38 -8.41 -22.94
CA ALA A 295 7.40 -8.89 -24.32
C ALA A 295 8.37 -8.10 -25.19
N GLU A 296 8.41 -6.78 -25.05
CA GLU A 296 9.23 -5.89 -25.87
C GLU A 296 10.71 -5.88 -25.48
N TYR A 297 11.00 -5.89 -24.16
CA TYR A 297 12.35 -5.66 -23.66
C TYR A 297 13.09 -6.92 -23.23
N PHE A 298 12.41 -8.03 -22.93
CA PHE A 298 13.06 -9.28 -22.60
C PHE A 298 13.97 -9.81 -23.70
N PRO A 299 13.59 -9.79 -25.00
CA PRO A 299 14.48 -10.20 -26.08
C PRO A 299 15.72 -9.32 -26.24
N LYS A 300 15.67 -8.06 -25.76
CA LYS A 300 16.77 -7.09 -25.84
C LYS A 300 17.79 -7.24 -24.69
N ALA A 301 17.49 -8.04 -23.68
CA ALA A 301 18.39 -8.32 -22.56
C ALA A 301 19.55 -9.24 -23.00
N SER A 302 20.69 -9.09 -22.36
CA SER A 302 21.89 -9.85 -22.61
C SER A 302 21.75 -11.32 -22.18
N ARG A 303 22.36 -12.23 -22.89
CA ARG A 303 22.51 -13.63 -22.47
C ARG A 303 23.76 -13.78 -21.61
N GLY A 304 23.56 -13.71 -20.28
CA GLY A 304 24.68 -13.75 -19.34
C GLY A 304 25.26 -12.37 -19.04
N GLY A 305 25.97 -12.24 -17.94
CA GLY A 305 26.62 -11.04 -17.43
C GLY A 305 27.76 -11.37 -16.49
N LYS A 306 28.67 -10.43 -16.25
CA LYS A 306 29.85 -10.61 -15.40
C LYS A 306 29.59 -10.03 -14.02
N GLY A 307 29.42 -10.90 -13.02
CA GLY A 307 29.50 -10.54 -11.60
C GLY A 307 28.26 -9.89 -10.99
N ALA A 308 28.31 -9.60 -9.69
CA ALA A 308 27.28 -8.93 -8.95
C ALA A 308 27.27 -7.43 -9.27
N LEU A 309 26.13 -6.92 -9.76
CA LEU A 309 25.96 -5.50 -10.10
C LEU A 309 25.70 -4.62 -8.89
N ILE A 310 25.28 -5.22 -7.79
CA ILE A 310 24.93 -4.54 -6.54
C ILE A 310 25.79 -5.13 -5.43
N ALA A 311 26.57 -4.28 -4.76
CA ALA A 311 27.38 -4.71 -3.65
C ALA A 311 26.52 -5.18 -2.49
N GLN A 312 26.85 -6.34 -1.91
CA GLN A 312 26.26 -6.81 -0.66
C GLN A 312 27.03 -6.19 0.50
N THR A 313 26.53 -5.08 1.01
CA THR A 313 27.11 -4.46 2.20
C THR A 313 26.41 -5.02 3.43
N PRO A 314 27.14 -5.54 4.43
CA PRO A 314 26.53 -5.98 5.68
C PRO A 314 25.66 -4.87 6.29
N SER A 315 24.48 -5.24 6.79
CA SER A 315 23.66 -4.31 7.58
C SER A 315 24.40 -3.93 8.87
N THR A 316 24.11 -2.75 9.40
CA THR A 316 24.27 -2.50 10.83
C THR A 316 23.66 -3.70 11.58
N PRO A 317 24.35 -4.33 12.54
CA PRO A 317 23.86 -5.54 13.18
C PRO A 317 22.42 -5.34 13.67
N ILE A 318 21.51 -6.12 13.14
CA ILE A 318 20.20 -6.33 13.77
C ILE A 318 20.58 -6.98 15.10
N ALA A 319 20.24 -6.33 16.22
CA ALA A 319 20.60 -6.82 17.55
C ALA A 319 20.22 -8.29 17.67
N ASP A 320 21.09 -9.08 18.29
CA ASP A 320 20.88 -10.51 18.50
C ASP A 320 19.57 -10.71 19.26
N VAL A 321 18.52 -11.11 18.55
CA VAL A 321 17.15 -11.19 19.10
C VAL A 321 17.10 -12.25 20.21
N ALA A 322 17.93 -13.28 20.11
CA ALA A 322 18.09 -14.28 21.15
C ALA A 322 18.75 -13.71 22.43
N ALA A 323 19.73 -12.79 22.26
CA ALA A 323 20.39 -12.14 23.38
C ALA A 323 19.55 -11.03 24.03
N ALA A 324 18.67 -10.37 23.26
CA ALA A 324 17.76 -9.34 23.78
C ALA A 324 16.67 -9.94 24.69
N GLY A 325 16.13 -11.10 24.34
CA GLY A 325 15.15 -11.81 25.18
C GLY A 325 15.73 -12.24 26.52
N SER A 326 16.97 -12.76 26.53
CA SER A 326 17.66 -13.17 27.78
C SER A 326 18.12 -11.96 28.59
N ARG A 327 18.51 -10.85 27.99
CA ARG A 327 18.89 -9.62 28.71
C ARG A 327 17.70 -8.89 29.34
N LEU A 328 16.53 -8.90 28.68
CA LEU A 328 15.28 -8.36 29.24
C LEU A 328 14.78 -9.22 30.43
N ALA A 329 14.96 -10.55 30.38
CA ALA A 329 14.64 -11.44 31.48
C ALA A 329 15.64 -11.34 32.67
N ALA A 330 16.85 -10.82 32.43
CA ALA A 330 17.88 -10.61 33.46
C ALA A 330 17.88 -9.18 34.04
N LEU A 331 17.08 -8.26 33.50
CA LEU A 331 16.88 -6.93 34.08
C LEU A 331 15.82 -7.03 35.17
N ASP A 332 16.27 -6.97 36.42
CA ASP A 332 15.40 -6.80 37.60
C ASP A 332 14.81 -5.37 37.56
N LEU A 333 13.76 -5.22 36.73
CA LEU A 333 13.06 -3.95 36.59
C LEU A 333 12.17 -3.78 37.84
N PRO A 334 12.23 -2.64 38.55
CA PRO A 334 11.36 -2.38 39.67
C PRO A 334 9.89 -2.45 39.20
N ASN A 335 9.05 -3.19 39.94
CA ASN A 335 7.63 -3.40 39.67
C ASN A 335 6.79 -2.12 39.74
N SER A 336 7.39 -0.96 40.07
CA SER A 336 6.78 0.37 40.06
C SER A 336 7.80 1.38 39.52
N GLY A 337 7.62 1.82 38.32
CA GLY A 337 8.32 2.98 37.75
C GLY A 337 7.61 4.30 38.15
N PRO A 338 8.34 5.45 38.13
CA PRO A 338 7.71 6.73 38.35
C PRO A 338 6.59 6.93 37.31
N VAL A 339 5.40 7.20 37.77
CA VAL A 339 4.26 7.53 36.91
C VAL A 339 4.65 8.75 36.07
N PRO A 340 4.57 8.72 34.72
CA PRO A 340 4.86 9.90 33.93
C PRO A 340 3.89 11.02 34.35
N GLN A 341 4.42 12.10 34.94
CA GLN A 341 3.64 13.30 35.14
C GLN A 341 3.34 13.91 33.76
N ALA A 342 2.06 14.16 33.48
CA ALA A 342 1.63 14.84 32.28
C ALA A 342 2.31 16.22 32.21
N ARG A 343 3.19 16.43 31.26
CA ARG A 343 4.01 17.66 31.09
C ARG A 343 3.22 18.86 30.52
N TYR A 344 1.92 18.70 30.31
CA TYR A 344 1.04 19.78 29.86
C TYR A 344 -0.24 19.78 30.69
N GLU A 345 -0.39 20.78 31.56
CA GLU A 345 -1.66 21.11 32.18
C GLU A 345 -2.61 21.60 31.07
N GLN A 346 -3.75 20.97 30.94
CA GLN A 346 -4.83 21.35 29.99
C GLN A 346 -5.37 22.79 30.19
N GLN A 347 -4.97 23.50 31.23
CA GLN A 347 -5.41 24.87 31.54
C GLN A 347 -4.80 25.95 30.64
N GLN A 348 -3.65 25.72 29.98
CA GLN A 348 -3.04 26.75 29.12
C GLN A 348 -3.63 26.81 27.70
N VAL A 349 -4.33 25.76 27.24
CA VAL A 349 -4.93 25.77 25.91
C VAL A 349 -6.30 26.48 25.91
N ALA A 350 -7.01 26.47 27.02
CA ALA A 350 -8.29 27.16 27.15
C ALA A 350 -8.16 28.71 27.20
N SER A 351 -7.06 29.24 27.78
CA SER A 351 -6.84 30.69 27.88
C SER A 351 -6.42 31.33 26.56
N ALA A 352 -5.76 30.59 25.66
CA ALA A 352 -5.38 31.10 24.32
C ALA A 352 -6.58 31.23 23.36
N TYR A 353 -7.66 30.46 23.60
CA TYR A 353 -8.87 30.49 22.73
C TYR A 353 -9.88 31.56 23.15
N VAL A 354 -9.85 32.04 24.39
CA VAL A 354 -10.75 33.11 24.89
C VAL A 354 -10.24 34.50 24.56
N ALA A 355 -8.92 34.65 24.35
CA ALA A 355 -8.33 35.97 24.05
C ALA A 355 -8.54 36.43 22.59
N SER A 356 -8.99 35.56 21.67
CA SER A 356 -9.20 35.91 20.26
C SER A 356 -10.67 36.26 19.90
N SER A 357 -11.59 36.18 20.86
CA SER A 357 -13.02 36.46 20.61
C SER A 357 -13.54 37.79 21.19
N SER A 358 -12.65 38.63 21.77
CA SER A 358 -13.03 39.94 22.34
C SER A 358 -12.24 41.11 21.73
N GLY A 359 -12.17 41.16 20.40
CA GLY A 359 -11.62 42.29 19.65
C GLY A 359 -12.56 42.62 18.49
N LYS A 360 -13.39 43.65 18.71
CA LYS A 360 -14.29 44.37 17.83
C LYS A 360 -14.19 44.10 16.30
#